data_c20d8fd4b4d68c77f268307e5f7a3ce5
#
_entry.id   c20d8fd4b4d68c77f268307e5f7a3ce5
#
_cell.length_a   1.000
_cell.length_b   1.000
_cell.length_c   1.000
_cell.angle_alpha   90.00
_cell.angle_beta   90.00
_cell.angle_gamma   90.00
#
_symmetry.space_group_name_H-M   'P 1'
#
loop_
_entity.id
_entity.type
_entity.pdbx_description
1 polymer ?
#
loop_
_entity_poly.entity_id
_entity_poly.type
_entity_poly.pdbx_seq_one_letter_code
_entity_poly.pdbx_strand_id
1 'polypeptide(L)'
;MERFHREQPKVEDVLFVPVVEQNGVEYRGEKGGFGAIDNLPVDTMEGLMVPTDIPEGYYAEAPAQDGGDSGEDTGSEDVEGEPVREEDIVNGGKFVLGNDITATTCLAIEDGVSTEIDLNKKTIVGGIFTENNGVFSEGSNDSYAFYVKKGGDLTINGEGTVEAQEAKYSMAVWARGGNVTINGGLYKNAGNGCDLIYASEGAEIIINGGEFIATRNNGADAAKNEYNVLNLKDKSGSKITVYGGKFHGFDPANNLSENPAISFVADGYKSVETSEGIWEVMPA
;
A
#
# COMPACT_ATOMS: atom_id res chain seq x y z
N MET A 1 -25.70 37.95 -15.84
CA MET A 1 -25.39 36.52 -15.96
C MET A 1 -24.21 36.39 -16.91
N GLU A 2 -23.00 36.45 -16.39
CA GLU A 2 -21.80 36.23 -17.18
C GLU A 2 -21.66 34.73 -17.45
N ARG A 3 -21.69 34.33 -18.70
CA ARG A 3 -21.33 32.96 -19.11
C ARG A 3 -19.83 32.85 -19.03
N PHE A 4 -19.32 32.11 -18.07
CA PHE A 4 -17.95 31.63 -18.08
C PHE A 4 -17.78 30.69 -19.28
N HIS A 5 -17.21 31.22 -20.38
CA HIS A 5 -16.60 30.37 -21.39
C HIS A 5 -15.34 29.78 -20.76
N ARG A 6 -15.43 28.55 -20.24
CA ARG A 6 -14.25 27.74 -20.07
C ARG A 6 -13.74 27.41 -21.46
N GLU A 7 -12.57 27.92 -21.81
CA GLU A 7 -11.84 27.38 -22.96
C GLU A 7 -11.63 25.90 -22.70
N GLN A 8 -12.14 25.04 -23.57
CA GLN A 8 -11.86 23.62 -23.50
C GLN A 8 -10.38 23.42 -23.81
N PRO A 9 -9.65 22.60 -23.02
CA PRO A 9 -8.27 22.27 -23.32
C PRO A 9 -8.20 21.67 -24.72
N LYS A 10 -7.18 22.04 -25.49
CA LYS A 10 -6.96 21.47 -26.80
C LYS A 10 -6.63 19.99 -26.64
N VAL A 11 -7.08 19.17 -27.57
CA VAL A 11 -6.86 17.70 -27.60
C VAL A 11 -5.40 17.33 -27.42
N GLU A 12 -4.47 18.18 -27.76
CA GLU A 12 -3.03 18.01 -27.61
C GLU A 12 -2.53 18.13 -26.16
N ASP A 13 -3.34 18.70 -25.28
CA ASP A 13 -2.95 19.00 -23.90
C ASP A 13 -3.44 17.94 -22.89
N VAL A 14 -4.21 16.94 -23.36
CA VAL A 14 -4.80 15.93 -22.47
C VAL A 14 -4.50 14.53 -23.00
N LEU A 15 -3.54 13.86 -22.40
CA LEU A 15 -3.27 12.43 -22.58
C LEU A 15 -4.30 11.61 -21.79
N PHE A 16 -5.45 11.42 -22.39
CA PHE A 16 -6.58 10.78 -21.75
C PHE A 16 -7.15 9.70 -22.66
N VAL A 17 -7.29 8.49 -22.15
CA VAL A 17 -8.00 7.40 -22.84
C VAL A 17 -9.33 7.20 -22.13
N PRO A 18 -10.44 7.59 -22.76
CA PRO A 18 -11.74 7.37 -22.15
C PRO A 18 -12.04 5.87 -22.11
N VAL A 19 -12.45 5.42 -20.93
CA VAL A 19 -12.85 4.03 -20.69
C VAL A 19 -14.32 4.02 -20.35
N VAL A 20 -15.08 3.16 -21.00
CA VAL A 20 -16.51 2.95 -20.77
C VAL A 20 -16.74 1.47 -20.49
N GLU A 21 -17.40 1.14 -19.39
CA GLU A 21 -17.84 -0.22 -19.09
C GLU A 21 -19.33 -0.38 -19.41
N GLN A 22 -19.65 -1.35 -20.26
CA GLN A 22 -21.04 -1.69 -20.57
C GLN A 22 -21.22 -3.22 -20.54
N ASN A 23 -22.18 -3.70 -19.77
CA ASN A 23 -22.50 -5.12 -19.63
C ASN A 23 -21.30 -6.00 -19.20
N GLY A 24 -20.40 -5.48 -18.36
CA GLY A 24 -19.20 -6.17 -17.90
C GLY A 24 -18.07 -6.22 -18.94
N VAL A 25 -18.16 -5.45 -20.02
CA VAL A 25 -17.11 -5.31 -21.04
C VAL A 25 -16.57 -3.89 -20.99
N GLU A 26 -15.26 -3.78 -20.90
CA GLU A 26 -14.53 -2.51 -20.92
C GLU A 26 -14.26 -2.09 -22.38
N TYR A 27 -14.56 -0.84 -22.70
CA TYR A 27 -14.33 -0.25 -24.01
C TYR A 27 -13.38 0.93 -23.88
N ARG A 28 -12.36 0.99 -24.74
CA ARG A 28 -11.35 2.05 -24.71
C ARG A 28 -11.39 2.84 -26.01
N GLY A 29 -11.44 4.18 -25.89
CA GLY A 29 -11.31 5.09 -27.02
C GLY A 29 -9.85 5.28 -27.44
N GLU A 30 -9.63 5.77 -28.65
CA GLU A 30 -8.29 6.13 -29.11
C GLU A 30 -7.70 7.29 -28.30
N LYS A 31 -6.37 7.28 -28.13
CA LYS A 31 -5.64 8.34 -27.42
C LYS A 31 -5.93 9.72 -28.03
N GLY A 32 -6.30 10.67 -27.20
CA GLY A 32 -6.33 12.08 -27.57
C GLY A 32 -7.70 12.66 -27.85
N GLY A 33 -8.76 11.97 -27.46
CA GLY A 33 -10.06 12.43 -27.88
C GLY A 33 -11.00 12.98 -26.80
N PHE A 34 -10.72 14.16 -26.23
CA PHE A 34 -11.80 14.87 -25.53
C PHE A 34 -13.00 15.14 -26.47
N GLY A 35 -12.72 15.35 -27.78
CA GLY A 35 -13.74 15.47 -28.80
C GLY A 35 -14.53 14.20 -29.10
N ALA A 36 -13.98 13.02 -28.78
CA ALA A 36 -14.70 11.76 -28.94
C ALA A 36 -15.73 11.54 -27.82
N ILE A 37 -15.50 12.10 -26.62
CA ILE A 37 -16.45 12.05 -25.50
C ILE A 37 -17.63 12.98 -25.74
N ASP A 38 -17.41 14.15 -26.35
CA ASP A 38 -18.47 15.12 -26.59
C ASP A 38 -19.56 14.64 -27.58
N ASN A 39 -19.25 13.59 -28.34
CA ASN A 39 -20.15 13.01 -29.34
C ASN A 39 -20.80 11.68 -28.93
N LEU A 40 -20.54 11.24 -27.69
CA LEU A 40 -21.16 10.01 -27.17
C LEU A 40 -22.66 10.25 -26.96
N PRO A 41 -23.53 9.41 -27.51
CA PRO A 41 -24.91 9.38 -27.10
C PRO A 41 -24.97 8.84 -25.68
N VAL A 42 -25.51 9.64 -24.77
CA VAL A 42 -25.53 9.31 -23.34
C VAL A 42 -26.97 9.23 -22.86
N ASP A 43 -27.25 8.21 -22.04
CA ASP A 43 -28.45 8.15 -21.24
C ASP A 43 -28.13 8.58 -19.81
N THR A 44 -28.98 9.42 -19.24
CA THR A 44 -28.78 9.92 -17.87
C THR A 44 -29.65 9.11 -16.92
N MET A 45 -29.04 8.26 -16.11
CA MET A 45 -29.68 7.69 -14.94
C MET A 45 -29.01 8.21 -13.68
N GLU A 46 -29.76 8.92 -12.84
CA GLU A 46 -29.35 9.40 -11.52
C GLU A 46 -28.03 10.20 -11.47
N GLY A 47 -27.77 11.02 -12.50
CA GLY A 47 -26.57 11.87 -12.57
C GLY A 47 -25.31 11.19 -13.12
N LEU A 48 -25.38 9.90 -13.45
CA LEU A 48 -24.33 9.18 -14.16
C LEU A 48 -24.65 9.14 -15.65
N MET A 49 -23.68 9.53 -16.48
CA MET A 49 -23.81 9.45 -17.93
C MET A 49 -23.39 8.04 -18.39
N VAL A 50 -24.32 7.25 -18.85
CA VAL A 50 -24.06 5.92 -19.39
C VAL A 50 -24.22 5.97 -20.91
N PRO A 51 -23.24 5.56 -21.73
CA PRO A 51 -23.38 5.51 -23.19
C PRO A 51 -24.44 4.48 -23.58
N THR A 52 -25.34 4.85 -24.49
CA THR A 52 -26.37 3.94 -25.03
C THR A 52 -25.87 3.15 -26.22
N ASP A 53 -24.93 3.71 -26.96
CA ASP A 53 -24.25 3.09 -28.11
C ASP A 53 -22.76 3.40 -28.05
N ILE A 54 -21.93 2.47 -28.52
CA ILE A 54 -20.49 2.67 -28.60
C ILE A 54 -20.15 3.31 -29.93
N PRO A 55 -19.56 4.52 -29.93
CA PRO A 55 -19.22 5.20 -31.15
C PRO A 55 -18.14 4.49 -31.98
N GLU A 56 -18.10 4.80 -33.26
CA GLU A 56 -16.96 4.37 -34.09
C GLU A 56 -15.64 4.91 -33.54
N GLY A 57 -14.63 4.06 -33.41
CA GLY A 57 -13.34 4.39 -32.78
C GLY A 57 -13.17 3.82 -31.37
N TYR A 58 -14.22 3.24 -30.80
CA TYR A 58 -14.12 2.44 -29.58
C TYR A 58 -14.11 0.94 -29.91
N TYR A 59 -13.33 0.17 -29.20
CA TYR A 59 -13.24 -1.27 -29.37
C TYR A 59 -13.31 -1.97 -28.00
N ALA A 60 -13.91 -3.15 -28.01
CA ALA A 60 -13.89 -4.01 -26.83
C ALA A 60 -12.54 -4.75 -26.78
N GLU A 61 -11.83 -4.66 -25.69
CA GLU A 61 -10.77 -5.64 -25.43
C GLU A 61 -11.46 -6.99 -25.16
N ALA A 62 -11.24 -7.96 -26.05
CA ALA A 62 -11.75 -9.30 -25.85
C ALA A 62 -11.13 -9.87 -24.55
N PRO A 63 -11.94 -10.51 -23.68
CA PRO A 63 -11.36 -11.26 -22.57
C PRO A 63 -10.38 -12.27 -23.17
N ALA A 64 -9.17 -12.35 -22.58
CA ALA A 64 -8.14 -13.29 -22.99
C ALA A 64 -8.75 -14.69 -23.08
N GLN A 65 -8.84 -15.25 -24.29
CA GLN A 65 -9.23 -16.65 -24.45
C GLN A 65 -8.11 -17.50 -23.90
N ASP A 66 -8.42 -18.25 -22.87
CA ASP A 66 -7.58 -19.32 -22.34
C ASP A 66 -7.41 -20.39 -23.45
N GLY A 67 -6.39 -20.20 -24.25
CA GLY A 67 -5.95 -21.11 -25.29
C GLY A 67 -4.60 -21.65 -24.88
N GLY A 68 -4.59 -22.83 -24.28
CA GLY A 68 -3.38 -23.50 -23.83
C GLY A 68 -2.36 -23.69 -24.95
N ASP A 69 -1.16 -23.71 -24.47
CA ASP A 69 0.05 -24.35 -24.94
C ASP A 69 1.18 -23.47 -25.46
N SER A 70 2.30 -23.84 -24.94
CA SER A 70 3.70 -23.59 -25.24
C SER A 70 4.36 -22.41 -24.52
N GLY A 71 5.21 -22.83 -23.58
CA GLY A 71 6.10 -21.97 -22.83
C GLY A 71 6.95 -21.06 -23.72
N GLU A 72 6.79 -19.80 -23.53
CA GLU A 72 7.83 -18.80 -23.65
C GLU A 72 7.76 -17.95 -22.39
N ASP A 73 8.92 -17.82 -21.75
CA ASP A 73 9.20 -16.95 -20.63
C ASP A 73 8.84 -15.51 -21.03
N THR A 74 7.59 -15.12 -20.82
CA THR A 74 7.21 -13.72 -20.93
C THR A 74 7.65 -13.04 -19.64
N GLY A 75 8.84 -12.49 -19.69
CA GLY A 75 9.29 -11.54 -18.67
C GLY A 75 8.16 -10.56 -18.37
N SER A 76 7.85 -10.38 -17.08
CA SER A 76 6.85 -9.43 -16.63
C SER A 76 7.10 -8.09 -17.30
N GLU A 77 6.19 -7.65 -18.17
CA GLU A 77 6.24 -6.28 -18.68
C GLU A 77 6.21 -5.34 -17.47
N ASP A 78 7.26 -4.54 -17.33
CA ASP A 78 7.31 -3.53 -16.30
C ASP A 78 6.16 -2.54 -16.57
N VAL A 79 5.14 -2.52 -15.74
CA VAL A 79 4.08 -1.52 -15.82
C VAL A 79 4.73 -0.18 -15.50
N GLU A 80 4.81 0.72 -16.49
CA GLU A 80 5.25 2.09 -16.24
C GLU A 80 4.19 2.77 -15.36
N GLY A 81 4.48 2.91 -14.06
CA GLY A 81 3.66 3.70 -13.14
C GLY A 81 3.82 5.19 -13.43
N GLU A 82 2.78 5.96 -13.19
CA GLU A 82 2.85 7.42 -13.27
C GLU A 82 3.64 7.98 -12.07
N PRO A 83 4.32 9.13 -12.23
CA PRO A 83 4.96 9.81 -11.10
C PRO A 83 3.93 10.17 -10.04
N VAL A 84 4.13 9.65 -8.83
CA VAL A 84 3.26 9.87 -7.67
C VAL A 84 3.98 10.74 -6.65
N ARG A 85 3.30 11.73 -6.09
CA ARG A 85 3.83 12.62 -5.08
C ARG A 85 3.36 12.20 -3.69
N GLU A 86 4.09 12.63 -2.67
CA GLU A 86 3.72 12.46 -1.26
C GLU A 86 2.27 12.92 -0.99
N GLU A 87 1.91 14.11 -1.50
CA GLU A 87 0.58 14.69 -1.33
C GLU A 87 -0.54 13.89 -2.00
N ASP A 88 -0.27 13.19 -3.09
CA ASP A 88 -1.27 12.35 -3.75
C ASP A 88 -1.62 11.16 -2.85
N ILE A 89 -0.62 10.51 -2.26
CA ILE A 89 -0.80 9.36 -1.37
C ILE A 89 -1.60 9.73 -0.12
N VAL A 90 -1.27 10.83 0.53
CA VAL A 90 -1.94 11.23 1.78
C VAL A 90 -3.37 11.74 1.55
N ASN A 91 -3.72 12.11 0.33
CA ASN A 91 -5.09 12.48 -0.03
C ASN A 91 -5.98 11.28 -0.43
N GLY A 92 -5.39 10.11 -0.57
CA GLY A 92 -6.11 8.87 -0.87
C GLY A 92 -6.30 8.60 -2.35
N GLY A 93 -6.53 7.34 -2.67
CA GLY A 93 -6.71 6.85 -4.04
C GLY A 93 -5.96 5.55 -4.30
N LYS A 94 -5.86 5.17 -5.58
CA LYS A 94 -5.12 3.99 -6.04
C LYS A 94 -3.96 4.42 -6.93
N PHE A 95 -2.77 3.92 -6.61
CA PHE A 95 -1.53 4.32 -7.25
C PHE A 95 -0.69 3.11 -7.63
N VAL A 96 -0.11 3.16 -8.84
CA VAL A 96 1.02 2.32 -9.24
C VAL A 96 2.23 3.24 -9.32
N LEU A 97 3.24 3.00 -8.49
CA LEU A 97 4.37 3.93 -8.38
C LEU A 97 5.22 3.93 -9.64
N GLY A 98 5.43 5.11 -10.24
CA GLY A 98 6.38 5.35 -11.32
C GLY A 98 7.75 5.85 -10.84
N ASN A 99 7.87 6.25 -9.57
CA ASN A 99 9.08 6.81 -8.98
C ASN A 99 9.25 6.39 -7.51
N ASP A 100 10.48 6.50 -7.02
CA ASP A 100 10.75 6.43 -5.59
C ASP A 100 10.21 7.67 -4.87
N ILE A 101 9.80 7.50 -3.62
CA ILE A 101 9.28 8.58 -2.78
C ILE A 101 10.11 8.65 -1.50
N THR A 102 10.60 9.84 -1.19
CA THR A 102 11.14 10.14 0.14
C THR A 102 10.23 11.17 0.79
N ALA A 103 9.51 10.75 1.83
CA ALA A 103 8.58 11.62 2.50
C ALA A 103 9.30 12.73 3.28
N THR A 104 8.71 13.90 3.35
CA THR A 104 9.21 15.03 4.15
C THR A 104 9.17 14.70 5.64
N THR A 105 8.08 14.08 6.08
CA THR A 105 7.91 13.48 7.41
C THR A 105 7.54 12.01 7.24
N CYS A 106 6.28 11.66 7.37
CA CYS A 106 5.71 10.35 7.05
C CYS A 106 4.50 10.50 6.14
N LEU A 107 4.13 9.45 5.44
CA LEU A 107 2.87 9.39 4.71
C LEU A 107 1.75 9.12 5.71
N ALA A 108 1.11 10.19 6.18
CA ALA A 108 0.04 10.11 7.17
C ALA A 108 -1.31 9.87 6.47
N ILE A 109 -1.93 8.73 6.75
CA ILE A 109 -3.27 8.40 6.26
C ILE A 109 -4.27 8.79 7.34
N GLU A 110 -5.02 9.85 7.07
CA GLU A 110 -5.94 10.49 8.00
C GLU A 110 -7.30 9.77 8.07
N ASP A 111 -8.14 10.19 9.01
CA ASP A 111 -9.52 9.71 9.16
C ASP A 111 -10.32 9.92 7.87
N GLY A 112 -10.99 8.88 7.39
CA GLY A 112 -11.77 8.86 6.16
C GLY A 112 -10.95 8.79 4.87
N VAL A 113 -9.62 8.71 4.95
CA VAL A 113 -8.75 8.52 3.79
C VAL A 113 -8.50 7.03 3.55
N SER A 114 -8.66 6.60 2.29
CA SER A 114 -8.32 5.25 1.85
C SER A 114 -7.30 5.32 0.73
N THR A 115 -6.16 4.66 0.93
CA THR A 115 -5.05 4.66 -0.02
C THR A 115 -4.64 3.22 -0.34
N GLU A 116 -4.55 2.92 -1.63
CA GLU A 116 -4.03 1.65 -2.15
C GLU A 116 -2.82 1.94 -3.03
N ILE A 117 -1.69 1.28 -2.75
CA ILE A 117 -0.42 1.49 -3.45
C ILE A 117 0.08 0.16 -3.99
N ASP A 118 0.39 0.11 -5.27
CA ASP A 118 1.30 -0.88 -5.83
C ASP A 118 2.70 -0.27 -5.88
N LEU A 119 3.61 -0.87 -5.13
CA LEU A 119 4.99 -0.40 -5.03
C LEU A 119 5.74 -0.46 -6.37
N ASN A 120 5.36 -1.36 -7.28
CA ASN A 120 5.92 -1.47 -8.64
C ASN A 120 7.47 -1.38 -8.66
N LYS A 121 8.12 -2.13 -7.78
CA LYS A 121 9.59 -2.15 -7.60
C LYS A 121 10.22 -0.82 -7.15
N LYS A 122 9.42 0.15 -6.71
CA LYS A 122 9.90 1.44 -6.19
C LYS A 122 10.08 1.41 -4.68
N THR A 123 10.73 2.44 -4.18
CA THR A 123 11.03 2.60 -2.76
C THR A 123 10.27 3.77 -2.17
N ILE A 124 9.64 3.55 -1.02
CA ILE A 124 9.09 4.60 -0.16
C ILE A 124 9.99 4.69 1.07
N VAL A 125 10.55 5.87 1.30
CA VAL A 125 11.40 6.16 2.47
C VAL A 125 10.71 7.19 3.35
N GLY A 126 10.52 6.88 4.63
CA GLY A 126 10.04 7.83 5.62
C GLY A 126 11.02 8.96 5.87
N GLY A 127 10.54 10.17 6.13
CA GLY A 127 11.36 11.31 6.53
C GLY A 127 11.86 11.18 7.98
N ILE A 128 12.61 12.18 8.43
CA ILE A 128 13.08 12.30 9.81
C ILE A 128 12.39 13.51 10.45
N PHE A 129 11.76 13.28 11.60
CA PHE A 129 10.92 14.28 12.27
C PHE A 129 10.85 14.03 13.78
N THR A 130 9.99 14.76 14.47
CA THR A 130 9.54 14.47 15.84
C THR A 130 8.02 14.35 15.85
N GLU A 131 7.55 13.18 16.29
CA GLU A 131 6.11 12.92 16.50
C GLU A 131 5.71 13.29 17.93
N ASN A 132 4.61 13.98 18.07
CA ASN A 132 4.00 14.25 19.35
C ASN A 132 2.48 14.16 19.23
N ASN A 133 1.93 13.04 19.66
CA ASN A 133 0.50 12.77 19.69
C ASN A 133 -0.22 12.99 18.34
N GLY A 134 0.39 12.49 17.26
CA GLY A 134 -0.13 12.62 15.89
C GLY A 134 0.18 13.93 15.20
N VAL A 135 1.01 14.78 15.81
CA VAL A 135 1.53 16.00 15.20
C VAL A 135 3.00 15.80 14.84
N PHE A 136 3.35 16.07 13.60
CA PHE A 136 4.69 15.95 13.07
C PHE A 136 5.34 17.32 12.98
N SER A 137 6.56 17.43 13.48
CA SER A 137 7.34 18.67 13.48
C SER A 137 8.79 18.39 13.11
N GLU A 138 9.52 19.44 12.77
CA GLU A 138 10.96 19.34 12.59
C GLU A 138 11.62 18.71 13.82
N GLY A 139 12.53 17.74 13.58
CA GLY A 139 13.20 17.04 14.65
C GLY A 139 13.98 15.82 14.13
N SER A 140 14.44 14.99 15.04
CA SER A 140 15.33 13.87 14.71
C SER A 140 15.02 12.57 15.48
N ASN A 141 13.86 12.52 16.14
CA ASN A 141 13.54 11.38 17.01
C ASN A 141 12.87 10.23 16.26
N ASP A 142 12.13 10.54 15.19
CA ASP A 142 11.20 9.61 14.58
C ASP A 142 11.45 9.51 13.08
N SER A 143 11.26 8.32 12.54
CA SER A 143 11.14 8.07 11.11
C SER A 143 10.13 6.97 10.88
N TYR A 144 9.01 7.30 10.22
CA TYR A 144 8.01 6.34 9.78
C TYR A 144 7.80 6.50 8.28
N ALA A 145 7.68 5.40 7.53
CA ALA A 145 7.24 5.54 6.14
C ALA A 145 5.73 5.82 6.11
N PHE A 146 4.94 5.03 6.85
CA PHE A 146 3.50 5.22 6.96
C PHE A 146 3.06 5.39 8.41
N TYR A 147 2.11 6.31 8.61
CA TYR A 147 1.42 6.52 9.88
C TYR A 147 -0.08 6.53 9.61
N VAL A 148 -0.80 5.47 10.01
CA VAL A 148 -2.22 5.30 9.67
C VAL A 148 -3.06 5.60 10.89
N LYS A 149 -3.77 6.73 10.85
CA LYS A 149 -4.62 7.21 11.94
C LYS A 149 -5.96 6.48 11.98
N LYS A 150 -6.65 6.61 13.09
CA LYS A 150 -7.99 6.03 13.27
C LYS A 150 -8.92 6.48 12.13
N GLY A 151 -9.58 5.50 11.50
CA GLY A 151 -10.46 5.72 10.36
C GLY A 151 -9.74 5.86 9.01
N GLY A 152 -8.41 5.82 9.00
CA GLY A 152 -7.62 5.70 7.78
C GLY A 152 -7.43 4.24 7.36
N ASP A 153 -7.39 3.99 6.06
CA ASP A 153 -7.18 2.66 5.46
C ASP A 153 -6.00 2.70 4.48
N LEU A 154 -5.04 1.78 4.65
CA LEU A 154 -3.88 1.64 3.78
C LEU A 154 -3.77 0.22 3.26
N THR A 155 -3.65 0.06 1.94
CA THR A 155 -3.31 -1.21 1.29
C THR A 155 -2.01 -1.06 0.51
N ILE A 156 -1.05 -1.97 0.73
CA ILE A 156 0.25 -1.99 0.05
C ILE A 156 0.37 -3.29 -0.73
N ASN A 157 0.58 -3.16 -2.04
CA ASN A 157 0.69 -4.26 -3.00
C ASN A 157 2.05 -4.25 -3.70
N GLY A 158 2.34 -5.35 -4.38
CA GLY A 158 3.45 -5.46 -5.32
C GLY A 158 4.84 -5.62 -4.67
N GLU A 159 5.85 -5.72 -5.52
CA GLU A 159 7.25 -5.73 -5.15
C GLU A 159 7.77 -4.29 -5.00
N GLY A 160 8.67 -4.06 -4.08
CA GLY A 160 9.28 -2.77 -3.81
C GLY A 160 9.70 -2.67 -2.36
N THR A 161 10.11 -1.50 -1.91
CA THR A 161 10.63 -1.32 -0.55
C THR A 161 9.88 -0.23 0.21
N VAL A 162 9.57 -0.49 1.47
CA VAL A 162 9.07 0.49 2.43
C VAL A 162 10.07 0.56 3.57
N GLU A 163 10.71 1.72 3.74
CA GLU A 163 11.84 1.88 4.63
C GLU A 163 11.70 3.12 5.54
N ALA A 164 12.03 2.95 6.80
CA ALA A 164 12.24 4.07 7.73
C ALA A 164 13.74 4.34 7.91
N GLN A 165 14.12 5.60 7.97
CA GLN A 165 15.50 6.05 8.16
C GLN A 165 15.98 5.84 9.59
N GLU A 166 17.28 6.01 9.81
CA GLU A 166 17.89 5.94 11.13
C GLU A 166 17.36 7.05 12.04
N ALA A 167 16.66 6.65 13.09
CA ALA A 167 16.11 7.51 14.13
C ALA A 167 16.03 6.75 15.45
N LYS A 168 15.67 7.44 16.54
CA LYS A 168 15.43 6.79 17.82
C LYS A 168 14.24 5.83 17.74
N TYR A 169 13.19 6.23 17.04
CA TYR A 169 12.01 5.42 16.74
C TYR A 169 11.87 5.32 15.22
N SER A 170 12.25 4.18 14.66
CA SER A 170 12.26 3.95 13.22
C SER A 170 11.34 2.76 12.90
N MET A 171 10.20 3.05 12.26
CA MET A 171 9.15 2.08 11.94
C MET A 171 8.78 2.19 10.46
N ALA A 172 8.71 1.07 9.74
CA ALA A 172 8.20 1.12 8.37
C ALA A 172 6.71 1.50 8.35
N VAL A 173 5.92 0.89 9.25
CA VAL A 173 4.48 1.18 9.37
C VAL A 173 4.07 1.28 10.83
N TRP A 174 3.45 2.38 11.19
CA TRP A 174 2.72 2.52 12.43
C TRP A 174 1.22 2.70 12.16
N ALA A 175 0.42 1.70 12.50
CA ALA A 175 -1.05 1.82 12.52
C ALA A 175 -1.51 2.30 13.92
N ARG A 176 -1.99 3.53 13.99
CA ARG A 176 -2.51 4.14 15.22
C ARG A 176 -4.04 4.26 15.15
N GLY A 177 -4.72 3.16 15.34
CA GLY A 177 -6.17 3.06 15.27
C GLY A 177 -6.73 2.93 13.85
N GLY A 178 -5.90 2.97 12.82
CA GLY A 178 -6.28 2.74 11.43
C GLY A 178 -6.11 1.28 10.98
N ASN A 179 -6.49 1.00 9.76
CA ASN A 179 -6.39 -0.32 9.16
C ASN A 179 -5.26 -0.38 8.13
N VAL A 180 -4.52 -1.46 8.12
CA VAL A 180 -3.45 -1.70 7.15
C VAL A 180 -3.56 -3.10 6.58
N THR A 181 -3.47 -3.21 5.25
CA THR A 181 -3.33 -4.49 4.55
C THR A 181 -2.02 -4.50 3.78
N ILE A 182 -1.18 -5.50 4.06
CA ILE A 182 0.11 -5.70 3.41
C ILE A 182 0.01 -6.96 2.56
N ASN A 183 0.10 -6.81 1.24
CA ASN A 183 0.03 -7.92 0.29
C ASN A 183 1.40 -8.27 -0.31
N GLY A 184 2.41 -7.42 -0.16
CA GLY A 184 3.75 -7.62 -0.69
C GLY A 184 4.73 -6.56 -0.21
N GLY A 185 5.91 -6.51 -0.83
CA GLY A 185 6.97 -5.55 -0.54
C GLY A 185 7.98 -6.01 0.50
N LEU A 186 9.11 -5.31 0.53
CA LEU A 186 10.18 -5.46 1.51
C LEU A 186 10.11 -4.33 2.53
N TYR A 187 9.97 -4.66 3.79
CA TYR A 187 9.88 -3.70 4.89
C TYR A 187 11.17 -3.68 5.70
N LYS A 188 11.73 -2.48 5.88
CA LYS A 188 12.98 -2.30 6.63
C LYS A 188 12.91 -1.06 7.52
N ASN A 189 13.68 -1.09 8.60
CA ASN A 189 14.04 0.08 9.37
C ASN A 189 15.55 0.15 9.57
N ALA A 190 16.07 1.30 10.01
CA ALA A 190 17.50 1.54 10.13
C ALA A 190 17.88 2.01 11.54
N GLY A 191 19.18 1.90 11.83
CA GLY A 191 19.79 2.46 13.04
C GLY A 191 19.33 1.81 14.33
N ASN A 192 19.01 2.66 15.28
CA ASN A 192 18.54 2.25 16.60
C ASN A 192 17.05 1.88 16.63
N GLY A 193 16.45 1.64 15.47
CA GLY A 193 15.05 1.36 15.22
C GLY A 193 14.21 0.84 16.37
N CYS A 194 12.93 0.96 16.20
CA CYS A 194 11.91 0.44 17.10
C CYS A 194 11.29 -0.80 16.45
N ASP A 195 10.01 -1.01 16.67
CA ASP A 195 9.27 -2.04 15.99
C ASP A 195 9.16 -1.75 14.50
N LEU A 196 9.25 -2.77 13.65
CA LEU A 196 9.17 -2.55 12.21
C LEU A 196 7.74 -2.27 11.76
N ILE A 197 6.80 -3.09 12.23
CA ILE A 197 5.35 -2.96 12.00
C ILE A 197 4.68 -2.88 13.39
N TYR A 198 4.07 -1.75 13.67
CA TYR A 198 3.51 -1.47 14.99
C TYR A 198 2.02 -1.13 14.93
N ALA A 199 1.22 -1.72 15.81
CA ALA A 199 -0.20 -1.45 15.93
C ALA A 199 -0.57 -0.93 17.32
N SER A 200 -1.32 0.16 17.36
CA SER A 200 -1.77 0.79 18.61
C SER A 200 -3.19 1.36 18.46
N GLU A 201 -3.84 1.62 19.59
CA GLU A 201 -5.12 2.35 19.70
C GLU A 201 -6.28 1.69 18.92
N GLY A 202 -6.33 0.35 18.92
CA GLY A 202 -7.40 -0.41 18.26
C GLY A 202 -7.17 -0.62 16.77
N ALA A 203 -5.95 -0.45 16.27
CA ALA A 203 -5.60 -0.69 14.87
C ALA A 203 -5.74 -2.16 14.49
N GLU A 204 -6.06 -2.41 13.23
CA GLU A 204 -6.00 -3.73 12.61
C GLU A 204 -4.96 -3.76 11.49
N ILE A 205 -4.06 -4.74 11.53
CA ILE A 205 -3.09 -5.01 10.47
C ILE A 205 -3.28 -6.43 9.95
N ILE A 206 -3.42 -6.56 8.64
CA ILE A 206 -3.48 -7.84 7.92
C ILE A 206 -2.24 -7.96 7.06
N ILE A 207 -1.50 -9.07 7.20
CA ILE A 207 -0.31 -9.37 6.42
C ILE A 207 -0.58 -10.62 5.59
N ASN A 208 -0.73 -10.46 4.28
CA ASN A 208 -0.93 -11.55 3.32
C ASN A 208 0.37 -11.98 2.65
N GLY A 209 1.41 -11.13 2.68
CA GLY A 209 2.72 -11.37 2.07
C GLY A 209 3.72 -10.30 2.45
N GLY A 210 4.87 -10.32 1.80
CA GLY A 210 5.97 -9.37 2.05
C GLY A 210 7.15 -10.00 2.80
N GLU A 211 8.24 -9.26 2.86
CA GLU A 211 9.46 -9.63 3.57
C GLU A 211 9.80 -8.56 4.62
N PHE A 212 10.11 -8.99 5.83
CA PHE A 212 10.23 -8.11 7.00
C PHE A 212 11.59 -8.26 7.65
N ILE A 213 12.40 -7.19 7.63
CA ILE A 213 13.77 -7.16 8.15
C ILE A 213 13.93 -5.97 9.11
N ALA A 214 13.85 -6.24 10.40
CA ALA A 214 14.17 -5.24 11.41
C ALA A 214 15.67 -5.19 11.67
N THR A 215 16.27 -3.99 11.73
CA THR A 215 17.69 -3.80 12.05
C THR A 215 17.99 -4.29 13.47
N ARG A 216 17.04 -4.14 14.39
CA ARG A 216 17.09 -4.72 15.72
C ARG A 216 15.88 -5.59 15.93
N ASN A 217 16.15 -6.79 16.40
CA ASN A 217 15.13 -7.72 16.81
C ASN A 217 15.55 -8.31 18.14
N ASN A 218 14.88 -7.88 19.20
CA ASN A 218 15.13 -8.38 20.56
C ASN A 218 14.32 -9.64 20.90
N GLY A 219 13.75 -10.29 19.89
CA GLY A 219 12.97 -11.51 20.09
C GLY A 219 13.70 -12.60 20.88
N ALA A 220 15.03 -12.55 20.96
CA ALA A 220 15.86 -13.43 21.80
C ALA A 220 16.11 -12.90 23.22
N ASP A 221 15.80 -11.64 23.52
CA ASP A 221 16.03 -11.02 24.83
C ASP A 221 14.71 -10.55 25.45
N ALA A 222 14.00 -11.52 26.02
CA ALA A 222 12.71 -11.31 26.70
C ALA A 222 12.75 -10.25 27.82
N ALA A 223 13.93 -9.90 28.31
CA ALA A 223 14.06 -8.86 29.36
C ALA A 223 13.97 -7.44 28.80
N LYS A 224 14.15 -7.26 27.50
CA LYS A 224 14.19 -5.92 26.87
C LYS A 224 12.96 -5.59 26.03
N ASN A 225 12.32 -6.56 25.44
CA ASN A 225 11.03 -6.48 24.71
C ASN A 225 10.75 -5.14 23.98
N GLU A 226 11.79 -4.48 23.46
CA GLU A 226 11.74 -3.10 23.04
C GLU A 226 11.75 -2.94 21.52
N TYR A 227 12.14 -3.99 20.76
CA TYR A 227 12.35 -3.90 19.31
C TYR A 227 11.95 -5.21 18.64
N ASN A 228 10.91 -5.19 17.85
CA ASN A 228 10.37 -6.38 17.24
C ASN A 228 10.03 -6.15 15.77
N VAL A 229 9.91 -7.24 15.01
CA VAL A 229 9.42 -7.15 13.63
C VAL A 229 7.93 -6.82 13.63
N LEU A 230 7.13 -7.47 14.48
CA LEU A 230 5.71 -7.14 14.68
C LEU A 230 5.51 -6.87 16.17
N ASN A 231 4.75 -5.82 16.50
CA ASN A 231 4.42 -5.52 17.90
C ASN A 231 3.03 -4.86 18.04
N LEU A 232 2.37 -5.16 19.15
CA LEU A 232 1.13 -4.53 19.59
C LEU A 232 1.40 -3.66 20.83
N LYS A 233 0.81 -2.48 20.87
CA LYS A 233 0.78 -1.72 22.11
C LYS A 233 -0.08 -2.45 23.14
N ASP A 234 0.49 -2.68 24.28
CA ASP A 234 -0.20 -3.32 25.42
C ASP A 234 -1.59 -2.75 25.66
N LYS A 235 -2.58 -3.62 25.80
CA LYS A 235 -3.98 -3.26 26.16
C LYS A 235 -4.64 -2.26 25.22
N SER A 236 -4.11 -2.06 24.03
CA SER A 236 -4.65 -1.11 23.04
C SER A 236 -5.89 -1.62 22.30
N GLY A 237 -6.18 -2.92 22.37
CA GLY A 237 -7.22 -3.58 21.59
C GLY A 237 -6.85 -3.75 20.12
N SER A 238 -5.60 -3.50 19.75
CA SER A 238 -5.10 -3.67 18.39
C SER A 238 -4.89 -5.14 18.04
N LYS A 239 -4.83 -5.42 16.74
CA LYS A 239 -4.68 -6.77 16.23
C LYS A 239 -3.74 -6.78 15.02
N ILE A 240 -2.87 -7.80 14.95
CA ILE A 240 -2.11 -8.16 13.75
C ILE A 240 -2.48 -9.60 13.40
N THR A 241 -2.78 -9.86 12.11
CA THR A 241 -3.11 -11.20 11.61
C THR A 241 -2.25 -11.49 10.39
N VAL A 242 -1.52 -12.62 10.43
CA VAL A 242 -0.55 -13.00 9.40
C VAL A 242 -1.05 -14.23 8.66
N TYR A 243 -1.26 -14.09 7.36
CA TYR A 243 -1.62 -15.16 6.42
C TYR A 243 -0.44 -15.58 5.53
N GLY A 244 0.61 -14.76 5.45
CA GLY A 244 1.78 -15.00 4.62
C GLY A 244 2.92 -14.08 4.97
N GLY A 245 4.04 -14.24 4.26
CA GLY A 245 5.22 -13.38 4.42
C GLY A 245 6.42 -14.09 5.03
N LYS A 246 7.57 -13.43 4.90
CA LYS A 246 8.88 -13.88 5.34
C LYS A 246 9.42 -12.94 6.41
N PHE A 247 9.83 -13.48 7.54
CA PHE A 247 10.22 -12.74 8.74
C PHE A 247 11.65 -13.12 9.15
N HIS A 248 12.55 -12.14 9.18
CA HIS A 248 13.93 -12.35 9.57
C HIS A 248 14.11 -12.18 11.08
N GLY A 249 14.64 -13.23 11.74
CA GLY A 249 14.89 -13.27 13.18
C GLY A 249 13.63 -13.22 14.06
N PHE A 250 12.46 -13.51 13.50
CA PHE A 250 11.19 -13.39 14.20
C PHE A 250 10.22 -14.51 13.79
N ASP A 251 9.75 -15.29 14.75
CA ASP A 251 8.69 -16.28 14.52
C ASP A 251 7.31 -15.68 14.85
N PRO A 252 6.45 -15.40 13.84
CA PRO A 252 5.13 -14.84 14.08
C PRO A 252 4.20 -15.72 14.93
N ALA A 253 4.48 -17.04 15.01
CA ALA A 253 3.67 -17.97 15.79
C ALA A 253 4.13 -18.09 17.26
N ASN A 254 5.39 -17.75 17.54
CA ASN A 254 5.98 -17.89 18.86
C ASN A 254 7.07 -16.83 19.08
N ASN A 255 6.66 -15.64 19.41
CA ASN A 255 7.53 -14.48 19.55
C ASN A 255 7.53 -13.94 20.97
N LEU A 256 8.46 -13.04 21.24
CA LEU A 256 8.63 -12.36 22.53
C LEU A 256 8.21 -10.90 22.51
N SER A 257 7.57 -10.43 21.42
CA SER A 257 7.04 -9.06 21.34
C SER A 257 5.89 -8.84 22.30
N GLU A 258 5.19 -9.93 22.66
CA GLU A 258 4.07 -9.89 23.58
C GLU A 258 4.37 -10.70 24.85
N ASN A 259 3.86 -10.26 25.98
CA ASN A 259 3.97 -10.96 27.24
C ASN A 259 2.59 -11.17 27.92
N PRO A 260 2.03 -12.40 27.94
CA PRO A 260 2.64 -13.63 27.41
C PRO A 260 2.72 -13.62 25.88
N ALA A 261 3.65 -14.42 25.33
CA ALA A 261 3.76 -14.59 23.88
C ALA A 261 2.43 -15.03 23.27
N ILE A 262 2.10 -14.44 22.12
CA ILE A 262 0.91 -14.78 21.36
C ILE A 262 1.31 -15.20 19.94
N SER A 263 0.40 -15.86 19.22
CA SER A 263 0.55 -16.09 17.80
C SER A 263 -0.14 -14.98 17.02
N PHE A 264 0.57 -14.38 16.06
CA PHE A 264 -0.01 -13.50 15.05
C PHE A 264 -0.53 -14.28 13.84
N VAL A 265 -0.18 -15.58 13.72
CA VAL A 265 -0.55 -16.43 12.57
C VAL A 265 -2.04 -16.73 12.59
N ALA A 266 -2.67 -16.59 11.44
CA ALA A 266 -4.09 -16.83 11.25
C ALA A 266 -4.46 -18.33 11.42
N ASP A 267 -5.70 -18.60 11.77
CA ASP A 267 -6.23 -19.96 11.82
C ASP A 267 -6.11 -20.63 10.45
N GLY A 268 -5.66 -21.90 10.43
CA GLY A 268 -5.41 -22.65 9.20
C GLY A 268 -4.07 -22.35 8.54
N TYR A 269 -3.23 -21.54 9.16
CA TYR A 269 -1.85 -21.22 8.74
C TYR A 269 -0.84 -21.67 9.78
N LYS A 270 0.41 -21.77 9.38
CA LYS A 270 1.55 -22.13 10.25
C LYS A 270 2.76 -21.27 9.92
N SER A 271 3.61 -21.07 10.90
CA SER A 271 4.96 -20.50 10.73
C SER A 271 5.96 -21.63 10.63
N VAL A 272 6.88 -21.57 9.67
CA VAL A 272 7.92 -22.58 9.45
C VAL A 272 9.26 -21.89 9.28
N GLU A 273 10.28 -22.34 10.00
CA GLU A 273 11.65 -21.90 9.77
C GLU A 273 12.17 -22.57 8.49
N THR A 274 12.36 -21.77 7.43
CA THR A 274 12.80 -22.23 6.11
C THR A 274 14.32 -22.21 5.95
N SER A 275 14.99 -21.36 6.72
CA SER A 275 16.44 -21.31 6.89
C SER A 275 16.74 -20.68 8.26
N GLU A 276 18.00 -20.79 8.71
CA GLU A 276 18.40 -20.29 10.04
C GLU A 276 17.94 -18.84 10.26
N GLY A 277 17.04 -18.64 11.23
CA GLY A 277 16.47 -17.35 11.59
C GLY A 277 15.53 -16.74 10.57
N ILE A 278 15.07 -17.48 9.56
CA ILE A 278 14.07 -17.01 8.60
C ILE A 278 12.81 -17.86 8.69
N TRP A 279 11.72 -17.20 9.02
CA TRP A 279 10.41 -17.81 9.21
C TRP A 279 9.45 -17.41 8.08
N GLU A 280 8.70 -18.37 7.55
CA GLU A 280 7.66 -18.14 6.53
C GLU A 280 6.31 -18.61 7.03
N VAL A 281 5.27 -17.79 6.79
CA VAL A 281 3.89 -18.17 7.09
C VAL A 281 3.22 -18.69 5.83
N MET A 282 2.59 -19.86 5.93
CA MET A 282 1.94 -20.56 4.83
C MET A 282 0.73 -21.35 5.31
N PRO A 283 -0.16 -21.82 4.43
CA PRO A 283 -1.25 -22.73 4.79
C PRO A 283 -0.75 -23.98 5.55
N ALA A 284 -1.51 -24.43 6.54
CA ALA A 284 -1.15 -25.53 7.45
C ALA A 284 -1.18 -26.91 6.78
#